data_39b6962f2b4a621e9e031109878f2ec6
#
_entry.id   39b6962f2b4a621e9e031109878f2ec6
#
_cell.length_a   1.000
_cell.length_b   1.000
_cell.length_c   1.000
_cell.angle_alpha   90.00
_cell.angle_beta   90.00
_cell.angle_gamma   90.00
#
_symmetry.space_group_name_H-M   'P 1'
#
loop_
_entity.id
_entity.type
_entity.pdbx_description
1 polymer ?
#
loop_
_entity_poly.entity_id
_entity_poly.type
_entity_poly.pdbx_seq_one_letter_code
_entity_poly.pdbx_strand_id
1 'polypeptide(L)'
;MRPLSALARRQLVVVTGKGGVGKTTIAAALGRLLAAEGRKTLLLEIDPRESLHQLLGTEPSGGAVLKAGTRLSAQNLQPRSVVEGLVREKVPIGALAKKIIASPVFQHFADGAPGLKEMAILGYALRIVQRKHRHKADVVVLDAPATGHGASMLAAPLLLADAVGGGQLGDMARELAAFIADPKHCGVVLVTMAEEMPVQEAIELIAMLKERMGRPPELVVANALYPDADWRTGGPADAGKKFDPGLTDILELWRRRREVNEKELRRLRGVWEGTLAQLPLLPMDRGPELLAAVAAALEEELR
;
A
#
# COMPACT_ATOMS: atom_id res chain seq x y z
N MET A 1 -19.31 12.08 -1.86
CA MET A 1 -18.04 12.47 -2.54
C MET A 1 -17.44 11.18 -3.07
N ARG A 2 -16.95 11.15 -4.32
CA ARG A 2 -16.39 9.93 -4.91
C ARG A 2 -15.14 9.50 -4.12
N PRO A 3 -14.93 8.21 -3.83
CA PRO A 3 -13.81 7.74 -3.01
C PRO A 3 -12.43 8.15 -3.55
N LEU A 4 -12.23 8.10 -4.88
CA LEU A 4 -10.99 8.55 -5.52
C LEU A 4 -10.70 10.03 -5.25
N SER A 5 -11.74 10.89 -5.36
CA SER A 5 -11.60 12.33 -5.09
C SER A 5 -11.31 12.60 -3.61
N ALA A 6 -11.75 11.74 -2.70
CA ALA A 6 -11.39 11.82 -1.29
C ALA A 6 -9.90 11.50 -1.10
N LEU A 7 -9.41 10.39 -1.66
CA LEU A 7 -8.00 10.01 -1.63
C LEU A 7 -7.10 11.06 -2.31
N ALA A 8 -7.55 11.68 -3.40
CA ALA A 8 -6.81 12.73 -4.10
C ALA A 8 -6.54 13.98 -3.25
N ARG A 9 -7.29 14.21 -2.17
CA ARG A 9 -7.07 15.31 -1.23
C ARG A 9 -6.04 14.99 -0.15
N ARG A 10 -5.64 13.72 0.00
CA ARG A 10 -4.65 13.29 1.00
C ARG A 10 -3.25 13.69 0.56
N GLN A 11 -2.38 13.85 1.53
CA GLN A 11 -0.95 14.06 1.33
C GLN A 11 -0.18 12.73 1.38
N LEU A 12 -0.66 11.79 2.20
CA LEU A 12 -0.13 10.44 2.31
C LEU A 12 -1.27 9.43 2.13
N VAL A 13 -1.07 8.43 1.28
CA VAL A 13 -1.95 7.27 1.14
C VAL A 13 -1.12 6.03 1.46
N VAL A 14 -1.44 5.34 2.53
CA VAL A 14 -0.75 4.10 2.93
C VAL A 14 -1.56 2.91 2.43
N VAL A 15 -0.95 2.11 1.58
CA VAL A 15 -1.52 0.85 1.07
C VAL A 15 -0.98 -0.29 1.92
N THR A 16 -1.86 -0.99 2.61
CA THR A 16 -1.51 -2.05 3.57
C THR A 16 -2.36 -3.30 3.36
N GLY A 17 -1.99 -4.40 4.00
CA GLY A 17 -2.66 -5.69 3.92
C GLY A 17 -1.66 -6.84 4.01
N LYS A 18 -2.16 -8.08 3.97
CA LYS A 18 -1.35 -9.31 4.03
C LYS A 18 -0.31 -9.40 2.91
N GLY A 19 0.72 -10.23 3.09
CA GLY A 19 1.63 -10.63 2.02
C GLY A 19 0.90 -11.34 0.87
N GLY A 20 1.23 -10.99 -0.38
CA GLY A 20 0.70 -11.66 -1.57
C GLY A 20 -0.66 -11.18 -2.08
N VAL A 21 -1.38 -10.29 -1.37
CA VAL A 21 -2.73 -9.82 -1.79
C VAL A 21 -2.72 -8.80 -2.94
N GLY A 22 -1.55 -8.39 -3.45
CA GLY A 22 -1.44 -7.44 -4.56
C GLY A 22 -1.29 -5.97 -4.13
N LYS A 23 -0.82 -5.66 -2.93
CA LYS A 23 -0.61 -4.28 -2.42
C LYS A 23 0.15 -3.40 -3.40
N THR A 24 1.30 -3.87 -3.88
CA THR A 24 2.15 -3.12 -4.83
C THR A 24 1.41 -2.77 -6.12
N THR A 25 0.60 -3.69 -6.65
CA THR A 25 -0.21 -3.45 -7.84
C THR A 25 -1.28 -2.39 -7.58
N ILE A 26 -1.96 -2.47 -6.44
CA ILE A 26 -2.97 -1.48 -6.04
C ILE A 26 -2.34 -0.12 -5.73
N ALA A 27 -1.17 -0.09 -5.06
CA ALA A 27 -0.43 1.14 -4.83
C ALA A 27 -0.02 1.82 -6.14
N ALA A 28 0.48 1.05 -7.12
CA ALA A 28 0.82 1.54 -8.45
C ALA A 28 -0.41 2.07 -9.20
N ALA A 29 -1.55 1.34 -9.15
CA ALA A 29 -2.81 1.75 -9.76
C ALA A 29 -3.33 3.06 -9.15
N LEU A 30 -3.38 3.16 -7.82
CA LEU A 30 -3.75 4.40 -7.12
C LEU A 30 -2.82 5.56 -7.48
N GLY A 31 -1.51 5.32 -7.50
CA GLY A 31 -0.54 6.35 -7.89
C GLY A 31 -0.78 6.88 -9.30
N ARG A 32 -1.11 6.00 -10.24
CA ARG A 32 -1.48 6.36 -11.62
C ARG A 32 -2.76 7.18 -11.69
N LEU A 33 -3.80 6.76 -10.96
CA LEU A 33 -5.08 7.47 -10.89
C LEU A 33 -4.94 8.86 -10.25
N LEU A 34 -4.21 8.97 -9.14
CA LEU A 34 -3.96 10.25 -8.47
C LEU A 34 -3.14 11.20 -9.35
N ALA A 35 -2.18 10.68 -10.13
CA ALA A 35 -1.44 11.46 -11.11
C ALA A 35 -2.35 11.94 -12.26
N ALA A 36 -3.32 11.13 -12.70
CA ALA A 36 -4.33 11.50 -13.69
C ALA A 36 -5.28 12.58 -13.18
N GLU A 37 -5.61 12.58 -11.88
CA GLU A 37 -6.31 13.67 -11.18
C GLU A 37 -5.48 14.96 -11.05
N GLY A 38 -4.31 15.04 -11.69
CA GLY A 38 -3.45 16.22 -11.70
C GLY A 38 -2.51 16.35 -10.50
N ARG A 39 -2.48 15.37 -9.58
CA ARG A 39 -1.59 15.41 -8.40
C ARG A 39 -0.17 14.99 -8.78
N LYS A 40 0.83 15.73 -8.29
CA LYS A 40 2.23 15.30 -8.37
C LYS A 40 2.43 14.15 -7.36
N THR A 41 2.46 12.93 -7.87
CA THR A 41 2.42 11.70 -7.07
C THR A 41 3.79 11.04 -7.01
N LEU A 42 4.20 10.62 -5.81
CA LEU A 42 5.36 9.78 -5.59
C LEU A 42 4.92 8.44 -5.00
N LEU A 43 5.24 7.36 -5.71
CA LEU A 43 5.13 5.99 -5.20
C LEU A 43 6.38 5.66 -4.39
N LEU A 44 6.21 5.25 -3.15
CA LEU A 44 7.28 4.76 -2.28
C LEU A 44 7.08 3.27 -2.02
N GLU A 45 8.01 2.45 -2.46
CA GLU A 45 8.09 1.02 -2.18
C GLU A 45 9.13 0.76 -1.10
N ILE A 46 8.85 -0.21 -0.22
CA ILE A 46 9.74 -0.66 0.84
C ILE A 46 9.93 -2.17 0.69
N ASP A 47 10.39 -2.60 -0.45
CA ASP A 47 10.68 -4.02 -0.72
C ASP A 47 12.13 -4.14 -1.23
N PRO A 48 12.96 -4.99 -0.60
CA PRO A 48 14.32 -5.25 -1.09
C PRO A 48 14.38 -5.74 -2.53
N ARG A 49 13.29 -6.33 -3.05
CA ARG A 49 13.21 -6.88 -4.40
C ARG A 49 12.87 -5.85 -5.47
N GLU A 50 12.54 -4.61 -5.07
CA GLU A 50 12.14 -3.55 -6.03
C GLU A 50 11.12 -4.04 -7.07
N SER A 51 9.95 -4.43 -6.63
CA SER A 51 8.96 -5.04 -7.53
C SER A 51 8.12 -4.04 -8.34
N LEU A 52 8.10 -2.77 -7.91
CA LEU A 52 7.30 -1.71 -8.50
C LEU A 52 7.75 -1.34 -9.93
N HIS A 53 9.07 -1.41 -10.21
CA HIS A 53 9.63 -1.08 -11.53
C HIS A 53 9.05 -1.95 -12.66
N GLN A 54 8.76 -3.24 -12.39
CA GLN A 54 8.16 -4.14 -13.37
C GLN A 54 6.76 -3.68 -13.79
N LEU A 55 5.94 -3.26 -12.82
CA LEU A 55 4.60 -2.74 -13.08
C LEU A 55 4.62 -1.42 -13.86
N LEU A 56 5.61 -0.58 -13.58
CA LEU A 56 5.75 0.74 -14.20
C LEU A 56 6.48 0.70 -15.55
N GLY A 57 7.09 -0.41 -15.92
CA GLY A 57 7.93 -0.53 -17.13
C GLY A 57 9.17 0.35 -17.06
N THR A 58 9.78 0.48 -15.89
CA THR A 58 10.99 1.27 -15.66
C THR A 58 12.15 0.39 -15.21
N GLU A 59 13.35 0.96 -15.20
CA GLU A 59 14.49 0.31 -14.54
C GLU A 59 14.29 0.33 -13.00
N PRO A 60 14.96 -0.56 -12.26
CA PRO A 60 15.02 -0.49 -10.80
C PRO A 60 15.52 0.87 -10.31
N SER A 61 14.94 1.39 -9.24
CA SER A 61 15.26 2.73 -8.75
C SER A 61 16.63 2.83 -8.07
N GLY A 62 17.11 1.73 -7.49
CA GLY A 62 18.33 1.72 -6.69
C GLY A 62 18.31 2.75 -5.55
N GLY A 63 17.14 3.15 -5.09
CA GLY A 63 16.94 4.19 -4.08
C GLY A 63 16.80 5.62 -4.62
N ALA A 64 16.95 5.83 -5.94
CA ALA A 64 16.73 7.14 -6.56
C ALA A 64 15.24 7.38 -6.87
N VAL A 65 14.85 8.65 -6.98
CA VAL A 65 13.51 9.00 -7.48
C VAL A 65 13.55 8.97 -9.00
N LEU A 66 12.79 8.06 -9.59
CA LEU A 66 12.65 7.88 -11.04
C LEU A 66 11.30 8.44 -11.53
N LYS A 67 11.32 9.02 -12.73
CA LYS A 67 10.08 9.42 -13.40
C LYS A 67 9.41 8.18 -14.02
N ALA A 68 8.17 7.93 -13.65
CA ALA A 68 7.39 6.78 -14.13
C ALA A 68 6.19 7.20 -15.02
N GLY A 69 5.99 8.49 -15.20
CA GLY A 69 4.90 9.03 -16.04
C GLY A 69 4.72 10.53 -15.87
N THR A 70 3.67 11.05 -16.49
CA THR A 70 3.27 12.46 -16.25
C THR A 70 2.79 12.61 -14.82
N ARG A 71 3.42 13.49 -14.05
CA ARG A 71 3.15 13.71 -12.61
C ARG A 71 3.33 12.49 -11.71
N LEU A 72 3.88 11.37 -12.22
CA LEU A 72 4.14 10.15 -11.48
C LEU A 72 5.64 9.89 -11.40
N SER A 73 6.12 9.68 -10.19
CA SER A 73 7.49 9.23 -9.90
C SER A 73 7.43 8.04 -8.95
N ALA A 74 8.48 7.24 -8.94
CA ALA A 74 8.62 6.08 -8.07
C ALA A 74 9.99 6.05 -7.41
N GLN A 75 10.07 5.48 -6.22
CA GLN A 75 11.31 5.28 -5.49
C GLN A 75 11.19 4.03 -4.61
N ASN A 76 12.20 3.18 -4.61
CA ASN A 76 12.35 2.15 -3.59
C ASN A 76 13.15 2.73 -2.42
N LEU A 77 12.63 2.61 -1.20
CA LEU A 77 13.28 3.07 0.01
C LEU A 77 13.87 1.89 0.77
N GLN A 78 15.15 1.97 1.04
CA GLN A 78 15.77 1.09 2.02
C GLN A 78 15.73 1.77 3.40
N PRO A 79 15.05 1.18 4.40
CA PRO A 79 14.86 1.81 5.71
C PRO A 79 16.14 2.27 6.35
N ARG A 80 17.20 1.47 6.26
CA ARG A 80 18.53 1.79 6.77
C ARG A 80 19.10 3.06 6.13
N SER A 81 19.01 3.18 4.80
CA SER A 81 19.49 4.37 4.08
C SER A 81 18.76 5.64 4.50
N VAL A 82 17.47 5.54 4.83
CA VAL A 82 16.67 6.67 5.33
C VAL A 82 17.17 7.11 6.71
N VAL A 83 17.40 6.15 7.64
CA VAL A 83 17.94 6.44 8.98
C VAL A 83 19.36 7.07 8.89
N GLU A 84 20.23 6.52 8.04
CA GLU A 84 21.56 7.09 7.77
C GLU A 84 21.47 8.51 7.19
N GLY A 85 20.49 8.75 6.29
CA GLY A 85 20.23 10.06 5.72
C GLY A 85 19.85 11.10 6.77
N LEU A 86 19.04 10.72 7.75
CA LEU A 86 18.67 11.57 8.88
C LEU A 86 19.89 11.93 9.74
N VAL A 87 20.80 10.98 9.98
CA VAL A 87 22.06 11.27 10.71
C VAL A 87 22.91 12.27 9.95
N ARG A 88 23.08 12.08 8.64
CA ARG A 88 23.88 13.00 7.80
C ARG A 88 23.32 14.40 7.76
N GLU A 89 22.02 14.54 7.86
CA GLU A 89 21.34 15.84 7.88
C GLU A 89 21.47 16.55 9.24
N LYS A 90 21.40 15.79 10.34
CA LYS A 90 21.48 16.33 11.71
C LYS A 90 22.91 16.57 12.18
N VAL A 91 23.89 15.89 11.58
CA VAL A 91 25.31 16.01 11.92
C VAL A 91 26.03 16.73 10.79
N PRO A 92 26.25 18.07 10.89
CA PRO A 92 26.79 18.87 9.79
C PRO A 92 28.24 18.53 9.41
N ILE A 93 28.98 17.88 10.30
CA ILE A 93 30.36 17.46 10.04
C ILE A 93 30.35 16.06 9.40
N GLY A 94 30.56 15.99 8.08
CA GLY A 94 30.45 14.75 7.31
C GLY A 94 31.36 13.60 7.80
N ALA A 95 32.58 13.89 8.29
CA ALA A 95 33.46 12.89 8.89
C ALA A 95 32.88 12.30 10.19
N LEU A 96 32.24 13.14 11.02
CA LEU A 96 31.59 12.70 12.25
C LEU A 96 30.33 11.87 11.94
N ALA A 97 29.52 12.30 10.98
CA ALA A 97 28.34 11.53 10.54
C ALA A 97 28.74 10.12 10.03
N LYS A 98 29.82 10.02 9.23
CA LYS A 98 30.36 8.73 8.78
C LYS A 98 30.79 7.86 9.94
N LYS A 99 31.47 8.43 10.94
CA LYS A 99 31.92 7.69 12.14
C LYS A 99 30.76 7.18 12.98
N ILE A 100 29.70 7.99 13.15
CA ILE A 100 28.49 7.59 13.86
C ILE A 100 27.81 6.43 13.11
N ILE A 101 27.60 6.55 11.81
CA ILE A 101 26.96 5.52 10.98
C ILE A 101 27.75 4.21 10.98
N ALA A 102 29.08 4.29 10.99
CA ALA A 102 29.95 3.12 11.03
C ALA A 102 30.06 2.48 12.43
N SER A 103 29.58 3.13 13.47
CA SER A 103 29.69 2.61 14.82
C SER A 103 28.79 1.38 15.06
N PRO A 104 29.26 0.32 15.74
CA PRO A 104 28.45 -0.84 16.09
C PRO A 104 27.18 -0.47 16.86
N VAL A 105 27.28 0.52 17.75
CA VAL A 105 26.12 1.01 18.53
C VAL A 105 25.02 1.55 17.62
N PHE A 106 25.37 2.37 16.62
CA PHE A 106 24.40 2.88 15.67
C PHE A 106 23.80 1.75 14.81
N GLN A 107 24.62 0.81 14.37
CA GLN A 107 24.17 -0.31 13.56
C GLN A 107 23.15 -1.17 14.32
N HIS A 108 23.48 -1.55 15.56
CA HIS A 108 22.55 -2.30 16.41
C HIS A 108 21.27 -1.52 16.72
N PHE A 109 21.37 -0.21 16.93
CA PHE A 109 20.20 0.65 17.15
C PHE A 109 19.34 0.77 15.89
N ALA A 110 19.94 1.05 14.73
CA ALA A 110 19.24 1.21 13.47
C ALA A 110 18.54 -0.09 12.99
N ASP A 111 19.13 -1.26 13.32
CA ASP A 111 18.57 -2.55 12.92
C ASP A 111 17.61 -3.14 13.96
N GLY A 112 17.82 -2.87 15.23
CA GLY A 112 17.14 -3.52 16.35
C GLY A 112 16.09 -2.67 17.08
N ALA A 113 16.08 -1.35 16.92
CA ALA A 113 15.11 -0.50 17.62
C ALA A 113 13.69 -0.65 17.01
N PRO A 114 12.71 -1.19 17.77
CA PRO A 114 11.35 -1.36 17.27
C PRO A 114 10.72 -0.03 16.85
N GLY A 115 10.09 0.04 15.69
CA GLY A 115 9.40 1.23 15.21
C GLY A 115 10.29 2.33 14.61
N LEU A 116 11.62 2.24 14.73
CA LEU A 116 12.52 3.28 14.21
C LEU A 116 12.55 3.32 12.69
N LYS A 117 12.54 2.16 12.03
CA LYS A 117 12.51 2.04 10.57
C LYS A 117 11.21 2.60 10.01
N GLU A 118 10.10 2.27 10.62
CA GLU A 118 8.76 2.74 10.29
C GLU A 118 8.67 4.27 10.46
N MET A 119 9.15 4.78 11.57
CA MET A 119 9.24 6.22 11.84
C MET A 119 10.10 6.95 10.79
N ALA A 120 11.25 6.40 10.42
CA ALA A 120 12.13 7.00 9.43
C ALA A 120 11.45 7.10 8.05
N ILE A 121 10.76 6.03 7.62
CA ILE A 121 10.03 5.98 6.36
C ILE A 121 8.89 6.99 6.35
N LEU A 122 8.05 6.99 7.38
CA LEU A 122 6.92 7.92 7.50
C LEU A 122 7.40 9.36 7.61
N GLY A 123 8.49 9.61 8.34
CA GLY A 123 9.12 10.92 8.42
C GLY A 123 9.69 11.38 7.07
N TYR A 124 10.25 10.47 6.28
CA TYR A 124 10.70 10.75 4.93
C TYR A 124 9.53 11.17 4.03
N ALA A 125 8.42 10.40 4.04
CA ALA A 125 7.21 10.70 3.29
C ALA A 125 6.61 12.06 3.71
N LEU A 126 6.53 12.34 5.02
CA LEU A 126 6.03 13.60 5.57
C LEU A 126 6.85 14.80 5.06
N ARG A 127 8.17 14.70 5.06
CA ARG A 127 9.06 15.79 4.59
C ARG A 127 8.88 16.08 3.10
N ILE A 128 8.58 15.08 2.28
CA ILE A 128 8.28 15.24 0.86
C ILE A 128 7.01 16.06 0.65
N VAL A 129 5.92 15.69 1.31
CA VAL A 129 4.62 16.37 1.16
C VAL A 129 4.59 17.73 1.82
N GLN A 130 5.33 17.93 2.91
CA GLN A 130 5.55 19.25 3.53
C GLN A 130 6.53 20.14 2.75
N ARG A 131 7.07 19.66 1.61
CA ARG A 131 8.04 20.38 0.78
C ARG A 131 9.37 20.70 1.48
N LYS A 132 9.69 20.00 2.57
CA LYS A 132 10.95 20.09 3.33
C LYS A 132 12.06 19.20 2.76
N HIS A 133 11.81 18.49 1.66
CA HIS A 133 12.74 17.61 0.96
C HIS A 133 13.06 18.17 -0.44
N ARG A 134 14.21 17.76 -1.02
CA ARG A 134 14.60 18.15 -2.39
C ARG A 134 13.59 17.68 -3.45
N HIS A 135 13.04 16.48 -3.28
CA HIS A 135 11.92 15.97 -4.06
C HIS A 135 10.63 16.41 -3.38
N LYS A 136 9.69 16.94 -4.17
CA LYS A 136 8.41 17.47 -3.68
C LYS A 136 7.30 16.75 -4.42
N ALA A 137 6.32 16.28 -3.68
CA ALA A 137 5.09 15.70 -4.20
C ALA A 137 3.88 16.34 -3.53
N ASP A 138 2.72 16.27 -4.17
CA ASP A 138 1.45 16.70 -3.59
C ASP A 138 0.84 15.55 -2.78
N VAL A 139 1.12 14.32 -3.20
CA VAL A 139 0.72 13.08 -2.52
C VAL A 139 1.82 12.02 -2.64
N VAL A 140 2.04 11.31 -1.55
CA VAL A 140 2.87 10.11 -1.48
C VAL A 140 1.95 8.91 -1.33
N VAL A 141 2.08 7.92 -2.21
CA VAL A 141 1.46 6.59 -2.04
C VAL A 141 2.54 5.65 -1.54
N LEU A 142 2.37 5.17 -0.34
CA LEU A 142 3.29 4.29 0.35
C LEU A 142 2.82 2.84 0.24
N ASP A 143 3.57 2.02 -0.49
CA ASP A 143 3.39 0.57 -0.51
C ASP A 143 4.04 -0.03 0.74
N ALA A 144 3.21 -0.35 1.74
CA ALA A 144 3.70 -0.86 3.00
C ALA A 144 4.22 -2.29 2.87
N PRO A 145 5.28 -2.65 3.61
CA PRO A 145 5.89 -4.00 3.54
C PRO A 145 4.87 -5.10 3.81
N ALA A 146 5.10 -6.25 3.18
CA ALA A 146 4.26 -7.45 3.29
C ALA A 146 4.42 -8.22 4.62
N THR A 147 4.84 -7.57 5.64
CA THR A 147 4.95 -8.19 6.97
C THR A 147 3.60 -8.04 7.67
N GLY A 148 3.18 -8.99 8.52
CA GLY A 148 2.01 -8.86 9.41
C GLY A 148 2.04 -7.60 10.30
N HIS A 149 2.88 -6.67 9.96
CA HIS A 149 3.20 -5.38 10.55
C HIS A 149 2.74 -4.16 9.74
N GLY A 150 1.90 -4.30 8.72
CA GLY A 150 1.28 -3.12 8.09
C GLY A 150 0.55 -2.24 9.12
N ALA A 151 -0.05 -2.90 10.11
CA ALA A 151 -0.55 -2.31 11.34
C ALA A 151 0.55 -1.65 12.19
N SER A 152 1.70 -2.30 12.32
CA SER A 152 2.83 -1.79 13.12
C SER A 152 3.42 -0.53 12.52
N MET A 153 3.46 -0.40 11.20
CA MET A 153 3.94 0.81 10.53
C MET A 153 3.12 2.04 10.91
N LEU A 154 1.79 1.92 10.89
CA LEU A 154 0.89 3.01 11.27
C LEU A 154 0.84 3.23 12.78
N ALA A 155 1.04 2.18 13.58
CA ALA A 155 1.04 2.26 15.03
C ALA A 155 2.39 2.73 15.61
N ALA A 156 3.51 2.56 14.89
CA ALA A 156 4.85 2.87 15.39
C ALA A 156 4.99 4.32 15.91
N PRO A 157 4.51 5.36 15.21
CA PRO A 157 4.58 6.73 15.73
C PRO A 157 3.78 6.93 17.02
N LEU A 158 2.61 6.29 17.14
CA LEU A 158 1.77 6.37 18.33
C LEU A 158 2.47 5.71 19.53
N LEU A 159 2.98 4.48 19.33
CA LEU A 159 3.69 3.74 20.38
C LEU A 159 4.95 4.46 20.85
N LEU A 160 5.71 5.05 19.92
CA LEU A 160 6.91 5.80 20.26
C LEU A 160 6.61 7.14 20.92
N ALA A 161 5.54 7.82 20.52
CA ALA A 161 5.09 9.05 21.17
C ALA A 161 4.73 8.82 22.65
N ASP A 162 4.16 7.67 22.97
CA ASP A 162 3.83 7.27 24.34
C ASP A 162 5.06 6.80 25.13
N ALA A 163 6.00 6.08 24.48
CA ALA A 163 7.15 5.51 25.14
C ALA A 163 8.31 6.50 25.36
N VAL A 164 8.46 7.49 24.46
CA VAL A 164 9.56 8.47 24.49
C VAL A 164 9.01 9.80 25.05
N GLY A 165 9.26 10.07 26.31
CA GLY A 165 8.68 11.21 27.03
C GLY A 165 9.00 12.60 26.47
N GLY A 166 10.23 12.86 25.98
CA GLY A 166 10.63 14.19 25.50
C GLY A 166 11.81 14.16 24.52
N GLY A 167 12.18 15.36 24.02
CA GLY A 167 13.29 15.52 23.08
C GLY A 167 12.90 15.32 21.61
N GLN A 168 13.88 15.47 20.72
CA GLN A 168 13.65 15.51 19.26
C GLN A 168 12.95 14.27 18.70
N LEU A 169 13.23 13.08 19.24
CA LEU A 169 12.60 11.84 18.78
C LEU A 169 11.12 11.77 19.22
N GLY A 170 10.84 12.15 20.47
CA GLY A 170 9.46 12.21 20.96
C GLY A 170 8.61 13.27 20.24
N ASP A 171 9.19 14.44 19.94
CA ASP A 171 8.51 15.48 19.17
C ASP A 171 8.19 15.03 17.75
N MET A 172 9.14 14.38 17.09
CA MET A 172 8.94 13.80 15.76
C MET A 172 7.89 12.68 15.77
N ALA A 173 7.90 11.83 16.80
CA ALA A 173 6.89 10.78 16.96
C ALA A 173 5.48 11.37 17.11
N ARG A 174 5.31 12.41 17.93
CA ARG A 174 4.04 13.11 18.10
C ARG A 174 3.58 13.81 16.81
N GLU A 175 4.47 14.49 16.09
CA GLU A 175 4.14 15.10 14.80
C GLU A 175 3.64 14.07 13.80
N LEU A 176 4.34 12.94 13.67
CA LEU A 176 3.95 11.85 12.78
C LEU A 176 2.64 11.17 13.21
N ALA A 177 2.47 10.92 14.50
CA ALA A 177 1.25 10.35 15.06
C ALA A 177 0.02 11.23 14.75
N ALA A 178 0.14 12.54 14.99
CA ALA A 178 -0.92 13.51 14.69
C ALA A 178 -1.21 13.57 13.18
N PHE A 179 -0.18 13.56 12.32
CA PHE A 179 -0.35 13.59 10.88
C PHE A 179 -1.05 12.34 10.33
N ILE A 180 -0.68 11.16 10.85
CA ILE A 180 -1.27 9.88 10.41
C ILE A 180 -2.69 9.72 10.94
N ALA A 181 -2.96 10.19 12.15
CA ALA A 181 -4.31 10.14 12.74
C ALA A 181 -5.30 11.09 12.04
N ASP A 182 -4.83 12.17 11.43
CA ASP A 182 -5.71 13.13 10.76
C ASP A 182 -6.18 12.61 9.39
N PRO A 183 -7.47 12.30 9.22
CA PRO A 183 -8.03 11.84 7.96
C PRO A 183 -7.96 12.88 6.83
N LYS A 184 -7.67 14.15 7.12
CA LYS A 184 -7.46 15.17 6.09
C LYS A 184 -6.10 15.02 5.40
N HIS A 185 -5.12 14.49 6.09
CA HIS A 185 -3.75 14.37 5.62
C HIS A 185 -3.38 12.95 5.18
N CYS A 186 -3.81 11.95 5.93
CA CYS A 186 -3.45 10.55 5.67
C CYS A 186 -4.70 9.71 5.35
N GLY A 187 -4.66 8.98 4.23
CA GLY A 187 -5.63 7.94 3.87
C GLY A 187 -5.00 6.55 4.06
N VAL A 188 -5.80 5.58 4.49
CA VAL A 188 -5.40 4.17 4.59
C VAL A 188 -6.23 3.35 3.63
N VAL A 189 -5.57 2.63 2.74
CA VAL A 189 -6.17 1.68 1.81
C VAL A 189 -5.76 0.28 2.21
N LEU A 190 -6.74 -0.53 2.57
CA LEU A 190 -6.54 -1.92 2.95
C LEU A 190 -6.80 -2.83 1.76
N VAL A 191 -5.80 -3.62 1.37
CA VAL A 191 -5.91 -4.60 0.29
C VAL A 191 -6.02 -6.00 0.88
N THR A 192 -6.97 -6.77 0.41
CA THR A 192 -7.16 -8.18 0.77
C THR A 192 -7.51 -9.02 -0.46
N MET A 193 -7.40 -10.33 -0.36
CA MET A 193 -8.07 -11.28 -1.24
C MET A 193 -9.31 -11.81 -0.52
N ALA A 194 -10.35 -12.17 -1.27
CA ALA A 194 -11.56 -12.73 -0.69
C ALA A 194 -11.36 -14.23 -0.37
N GLU A 195 -10.43 -14.53 0.50
CA GLU A 195 -10.08 -15.84 1.02
C GLU A 195 -10.09 -15.80 2.57
N GLU A 196 -10.23 -16.94 3.22
CA GLU A 196 -10.45 -17.04 4.67
C GLU A 196 -9.40 -16.29 5.49
N MET A 197 -8.11 -16.59 5.28
CA MET A 197 -7.02 -15.99 6.06
C MET A 197 -6.80 -14.50 5.74
N PRO A 198 -6.74 -14.07 4.46
CA PRO A 198 -6.61 -12.64 4.14
C PRO A 198 -7.77 -11.80 4.67
N VAL A 199 -9.01 -12.30 4.62
CA VAL A 199 -10.18 -11.59 5.15
C VAL A 199 -10.12 -11.51 6.67
N GLN A 200 -9.72 -12.60 7.36
CA GLN A 200 -9.54 -12.57 8.82
C GLN A 200 -8.53 -11.50 9.23
N GLU A 201 -7.37 -11.45 8.59
CA GLU A 201 -6.35 -10.44 8.86
C GLU A 201 -6.83 -9.02 8.51
N ALA A 202 -7.65 -8.87 7.45
CA ALA A 202 -8.23 -7.58 7.10
C ALA A 202 -9.21 -7.09 8.19
N ILE A 203 -10.04 -7.98 8.74
CA ILE A 203 -10.97 -7.67 9.84
C ILE A 203 -10.20 -7.24 11.09
N GLU A 204 -9.15 -7.96 11.45
CA GLU A 204 -8.29 -7.63 12.59
C GLU A 204 -7.60 -6.28 12.40
N LEU A 205 -7.12 -6.00 11.17
CA LEU A 205 -6.50 -4.71 10.86
C LEU A 205 -7.51 -3.56 10.92
N ILE A 206 -8.74 -3.74 10.45
CA ILE A 206 -9.82 -2.75 10.57
C ILE A 206 -10.10 -2.44 12.05
N ALA A 207 -10.20 -3.48 12.88
CA ALA A 207 -10.42 -3.33 14.33
C ALA A 207 -9.26 -2.56 14.99
N MET A 208 -8.03 -2.94 14.68
CA MET A 208 -6.83 -2.29 15.21
C MET A 208 -6.73 -0.82 14.78
N LEU A 209 -7.04 -0.48 13.52
CA LEU A 209 -7.05 0.91 13.05
C LEU A 209 -8.10 1.74 13.82
N LYS A 210 -9.30 1.20 14.02
CA LYS A 210 -10.34 1.85 14.83
C LYS A 210 -9.89 2.08 16.27
N GLU A 211 -9.27 1.09 16.91
CA GLU A 211 -8.81 1.17 18.29
C GLU A 211 -7.65 2.16 18.47
N ARG A 212 -6.61 2.06 17.63
CA ARG A 212 -5.35 2.80 17.82
C ARG A 212 -5.32 4.16 17.14
N MET A 213 -5.99 4.30 16.00
CA MET A 213 -6.03 5.55 15.22
C MET A 213 -7.35 6.29 15.35
N GLY A 214 -8.33 5.73 16.07
CA GLY A 214 -9.66 6.31 16.21
C GLY A 214 -10.48 6.32 14.90
N ARG A 215 -10.01 5.64 13.86
CA ARG A 215 -10.68 5.60 12.54
C ARG A 215 -10.39 4.33 11.76
N PRO A 216 -11.35 3.85 10.96
CA PRO A 216 -11.14 2.72 10.05
C PRO A 216 -10.33 3.13 8.80
N PRO A 217 -9.96 2.17 7.93
CA PRO A 217 -9.42 2.48 6.60
C PRO A 217 -10.41 3.33 5.80
N GLU A 218 -9.93 4.08 4.82
CA GLU A 218 -10.77 4.90 3.93
C GLU A 218 -11.35 4.09 2.77
N LEU A 219 -10.62 3.06 2.36
CA LEU A 219 -10.98 2.15 1.28
C LEU A 219 -10.50 0.74 1.62
N VAL A 220 -11.34 -0.25 1.36
CA VAL A 220 -10.95 -1.65 1.31
C VAL A 220 -11.02 -2.13 -0.14
N VAL A 221 -10.00 -2.84 -0.60
CA VAL A 221 -9.92 -3.42 -1.95
C VAL A 221 -9.85 -4.93 -1.82
N ALA A 222 -10.90 -5.63 -2.24
CA ALA A 222 -10.90 -7.08 -2.44
C ALA A 222 -10.36 -7.36 -3.84
N ASN A 223 -9.12 -7.83 -3.92
CA ASN A 223 -8.39 -8.02 -5.16
C ASN A 223 -8.47 -9.47 -5.64
N ALA A 224 -8.27 -9.66 -6.95
CA ALA A 224 -8.15 -10.96 -7.62
C ALA A 224 -9.35 -11.89 -7.39
N LEU A 225 -10.56 -11.35 -7.49
CA LEU A 225 -11.79 -12.14 -7.42
C LEU A 225 -11.93 -13.01 -8.66
N TYR A 226 -12.27 -14.26 -8.47
CA TYR A 226 -12.58 -15.15 -9.58
C TYR A 226 -13.81 -14.62 -10.33
N PRO A 227 -13.83 -14.67 -11.68
CA PRO A 227 -14.93 -14.15 -12.48
C PRO A 227 -16.22 -14.90 -12.15
N ASP A 228 -17.32 -14.20 -12.27
CA ASP A 228 -18.65 -14.81 -12.24
C ASP A 228 -18.85 -15.53 -13.59
N ALA A 229 -18.35 -16.76 -13.64
CA ALA A 229 -18.48 -17.57 -14.83
C ALA A 229 -19.83 -18.28 -14.83
N ASP A 230 -20.89 -17.58 -15.25
CA ASP A 230 -22.10 -18.27 -15.69
C ASP A 230 -21.87 -18.84 -17.10
N TRP A 231 -20.91 -19.76 -17.20
CA TRP A 231 -20.56 -20.48 -18.43
C TRP A 231 -21.73 -21.30 -18.97
N ARG A 232 -22.79 -21.49 -18.16
CA ARG A 232 -24.05 -22.14 -18.59
C ARG A 232 -24.89 -21.24 -19.48
N THR A 233 -24.66 -19.95 -19.46
CA THR A 233 -25.32 -18.94 -20.31
C THR A 233 -24.44 -18.53 -21.51
N GLY A 234 -23.56 -19.41 -21.96
CA GLY A 234 -23.12 -19.36 -23.35
C GLY A 234 -24.38 -19.18 -24.20
N GLY A 235 -24.47 -18.11 -24.99
CA GLY A 235 -25.71 -17.72 -25.69
C GLY A 235 -26.36 -18.89 -26.42
N PRO A 236 -27.60 -18.71 -26.98
CA PRO A 236 -28.41 -19.78 -27.60
C PRO A 236 -27.64 -20.66 -28.63
N ALA A 237 -26.53 -20.20 -29.13
CA ALA A 237 -25.66 -20.93 -30.08
C ALA A 237 -24.76 -22.04 -29.41
N ASP A 238 -24.59 -22.01 -28.07
CA ASP A 238 -23.72 -22.97 -27.36
C ASP A 238 -24.50 -23.97 -26.47
N ALA A 239 -25.81 -23.86 -26.41
CA ALA A 239 -26.67 -24.75 -25.67
C ALA A 239 -26.71 -26.15 -26.30
N GLY A 240 -25.64 -26.93 -26.14
CA GLY A 240 -25.52 -28.28 -26.66
C GLY A 240 -24.08 -28.73 -26.94
N LYS A 241 -23.11 -27.82 -26.87
CA LYS A 241 -21.70 -28.23 -26.98
C LYS A 241 -21.25 -28.90 -25.69
N LYS A 242 -20.86 -30.16 -25.79
CA LYS A 242 -20.12 -30.83 -24.71
C LYS A 242 -18.73 -30.21 -24.67
N PHE A 243 -18.42 -29.49 -23.57
CA PHE A 243 -17.05 -29.04 -23.32
C PHE A 243 -16.12 -30.24 -23.10
N ASP A 244 -14.86 -30.05 -23.46
CA ASP A 244 -13.80 -30.99 -23.10
C ASP A 244 -13.86 -31.26 -21.57
N PRO A 245 -13.78 -32.53 -21.12
CA PRO A 245 -13.80 -32.85 -19.71
C PRO A 245 -12.80 -32.05 -18.87
N GLY A 246 -11.58 -31.80 -19.38
CA GLY A 246 -10.59 -30.99 -18.70
C GLY A 246 -11.01 -29.53 -18.53
N LEU A 247 -11.71 -28.94 -19.48
CA LEU A 247 -12.26 -27.59 -19.36
C LEU A 247 -13.38 -27.55 -18.33
N THR A 248 -14.22 -28.59 -18.26
CA THR A 248 -15.29 -28.70 -17.26
C THR A 248 -14.73 -28.68 -15.83
N ASP A 249 -13.65 -29.44 -15.56
CA ASP A 249 -13.01 -29.49 -14.25
C ASP A 249 -12.40 -28.13 -13.86
N ILE A 250 -11.79 -27.40 -14.81
CA ILE A 250 -11.24 -26.07 -14.57
C ILE A 250 -12.36 -25.08 -14.21
N LEU A 251 -13.46 -25.09 -14.97
CA LEU A 251 -14.61 -24.22 -14.72
C LEU A 251 -15.29 -24.53 -13.38
N GLU A 252 -15.37 -25.80 -13.00
CA GLU A 252 -15.88 -26.20 -11.69
C GLU A 252 -14.97 -25.71 -10.55
N LEU A 253 -13.64 -25.79 -10.73
CA LEU A 253 -12.69 -25.23 -9.77
C LEU A 253 -12.88 -23.71 -9.62
N TRP A 254 -13.05 -22.99 -10.73
CA TRP A 254 -13.28 -21.54 -10.70
C TRP A 254 -14.58 -21.18 -9.99
N ARG A 255 -15.65 -21.94 -10.24
CA ARG A 255 -16.93 -21.76 -9.56
C ARG A 255 -16.78 -21.93 -8.04
N ARG A 256 -16.12 -23.00 -7.59
CA ARG A 256 -15.84 -23.23 -6.16
C ARG A 256 -15.01 -22.10 -5.55
N ARG A 257 -14.03 -21.61 -6.27
CA ARG A 257 -13.22 -20.44 -5.84
C ARG A 257 -14.07 -19.18 -5.74
N ARG A 258 -14.96 -18.96 -6.69
CA ARG A 258 -15.91 -17.85 -6.65
C ARG A 258 -16.87 -17.95 -5.45
N GLU A 259 -17.39 -19.10 -5.15
CA GLU A 259 -18.23 -19.34 -3.96
C GLU A 259 -17.50 -18.99 -2.66
N VAL A 260 -16.20 -19.33 -2.56
CA VAL A 260 -15.36 -18.91 -1.44
C VAL A 260 -15.24 -17.39 -1.40
N ASN A 261 -14.94 -16.75 -2.55
CA ASN A 261 -14.85 -15.29 -2.61
C ASN A 261 -16.15 -14.62 -2.11
N GLU A 262 -17.30 -15.08 -2.56
CA GLU A 262 -18.59 -14.50 -2.14
C GLU A 262 -18.88 -14.70 -0.66
N LYS A 263 -18.55 -15.87 -0.11
CA LYS A 263 -18.67 -16.16 1.32
C LYS A 263 -17.82 -15.18 2.14
N GLU A 264 -16.56 -15.01 1.76
CA GLU A 264 -15.62 -14.17 2.50
C GLU A 264 -15.91 -12.66 2.30
N LEU A 265 -16.40 -12.26 1.12
CA LEU A 265 -16.89 -10.89 0.91
C LEU A 265 -18.10 -10.58 1.79
N ARG A 266 -19.06 -11.52 1.96
CA ARG A 266 -20.18 -11.33 2.90
C ARG A 266 -19.70 -11.19 4.32
N ARG A 267 -18.71 -11.99 4.74
CA ARG A 267 -18.08 -11.89 6.07
C ARG A 267 -17.42 -10.52 6.28
N LEU A 268 -16.67 -10.04 5.28
CA LEU A 268 -16.01 -8.72 5.35
C LEU A 268 -17.06 -7.59 5.42
N ARG A 269 -18.12 -7.64 4.61
CA ARG A 269 -19.22 -6.69 4.65
C ARG A 269 -19.99 -6.68 5.98
N GLY A 270 -20.01 -7.78 6.70
CA GLY A 270 -20.60 -7.86 8.04
C GLY A 270 -19.91 -6.99 9.10
N VAL A 271 -18.66 -6.58 8.85
CA VAL A 271 -17.85 -5.74 9.76
C VAL A 271 -17.37 -4.43 9.13
N TRP A 272 -17.53 -4.29 7.82
CA TRP A 272 -17.08 -3.13 7.05
C TRP A 272 -18.22 -2.52 6.22
N GLU A 273 -18.67 -1.34 6.63
CA GLU A 273 -19.76 -0.59 5.96
C GLU A 273 -19.24 0.49 5.00
N GLY A 274 -17.91 0.70 4.95
CA GLY A 274 -17.28 1.70 4.09
C GLY A 274 -17.15 1.24 2.63
N THR A 275 -16.42 1.99 1.84
CA THR A 275 -16.19 1.66 0.42
C THR A 275 -15.38 0.37 0.29
N LEU A 276 -15.94 -0.60 -0.44
CA LEU A 276 -15.32 -1.88 -0.78
C LEU A 276 -15.24 -2.01 -2.30
N ALA A 277 -14.06 -1.77 -2.87
CA ALA A 277 -13.78 -2.01 -4.28
C ALA A 277 -13.52 -3.51 -4.51
N GLN A 278 -14.06 -4.06 -5.60
CA GLN A 278 -13.98 -5.47 -5.94
C GLN A 278 -13.31 -5.63 -7.31
N LEU A 279 -12.07 -6.11 -7.33
CA LEU A 279 -11.29 -6.22 -8.55
C LEU A 279 -11.19 -7.67 -9.03
N PRO A 280 -11.42 -7.92 -10.34
CA PRO A 280 -11.36 -9.26 -10.87
C PRO A 280 -9.91 -9.78 -10.93
N LEU A 281 -9.76 -11.10 -10.91
CA LEU A 281 -8.55 -11.79 -11.29
C LEU A 281 -8.33 -11.60 -12.80
N LEU A 282 -7.26 -10.93 -13.17
CA LEU A 282 -6.92 -10.68 -14.56
C LEU A 282 -5.91 -11.70 -15.06
N PRO A 283 -6.15 -12.40 -16.18
CA PRO A 283 -5.24 -13.39 -16.75
C PRO A 283 -4.12 -12.69 -17.55
N MET A 284 -3.33 -11.87 -16.86
CA MET A 284 -2.28 -11.06 -17.47
C MET A 284 -0.98 -11.19 -16.69
N ASP A 285 0.13 -11.17 -17.39
CA ASP A 285 1.46 -11.14 -16.79
C ASP A 285 1.71 -9.80 -16.07
N ARG A 286 2.59 -9.85 -15.08
CA ARG A 286 2.98 -8.66 -14.34
C ARG A 286 3.71 -7.68 -15.25
N GLY A 287 3.15 -6.48 -15.41
CA GLY A 287 3.70 -5.45 -16.27
C GLY A 287 2.80 -4.23 -16.39
N PRO A 288 3.16 -3.28 -17.28
CA PRO A 288 2.40 -2.06 -17.51
C PRO A 288 0.98 -2.29 -18.02
N GLU A 289 0.73 -3.38 -18.74
CA GLU A 289 -0.60 -3.74 -19.25
C GLU A 289 -1.51 -4.17 -18.10
N LEU A 290 -1.04 -5.06 -17.22
CA LEU A 290 -1.76 -5.43 -16.00
C LEU A 290 -2.05 -4.18 -15.15
N LEU A 291 -1.06 -3.30 -14.97
CA LEU A 291 -1.25 -2.06 -14.21
C LEU A 291 -2.34 -1.18 -14.84
N ALA A 292 -2.38 -1.08 -16.16
CA ALA A 292 -3.39 -0.30 -16.86
C ALA A 292 -4.79 -0.88 -16.65
N ALA A 293 -4.93 -2.19 -16.76
CA ALA A 293 -6.20 -2.90 -16.57
C ALA A 293 -6.70 -2.80 -15.11
N VAL A 294 -5.81 -3.00 -14.13
CA VAL A 294 -6.14 -2.85 -12.70
C VAL A 294 -6.52 -1.41 -12.37
N ALA A 295 -5.81 -0.41 -12.92
CA ALA A 295 -6.15 0.99 -12.70
C ALA A 295 -7.52 1.34 -13.27
N ALA A 296 -7.88 0.84 -14.47
CA ALA A 296 -9.19 1.05 -15.07
C ALA A 296 -10.31 0.40 -14.23
N ALA A 297 -10.13 -0.85 -13.80
CA ALA A 297 -11.09 -1.53 -12.94
C ALA A 297 -11.26 -0.83 -11.58
N LEU A 298 -10.17 -0.37 -10.98
CA LEU A 298 -10.21 0.36 -9.72
C LEU A 298 -10.89 1.73 -9.88
N GLU A 299 -10.66 2.43 -10.99
CA GLU A 299 -11.33 3.70 -11.28
C GLU A 299 -12.85 3.53 -11.41
N GLU A 300 -13.30 2.46 -12.05
CA GLU A 300 -14.72 2.13 -12.18
C GLU A 300 -15.38 1.91 -10.82
N GLU A 301 -14.76 1.13 -9.96
CA GLU A 301 -15.22 0.86 -8.59
C GLU A 301 -15.23 2.11 -7.68
N LEU A 302 -14.40 3.11 -7.99
CA LEU A 302 -14.27 4.33 -7.18
C LEU A 302 -15.06 5.53 -7.76
N ARG A 303 -15.73 5.38 -8.89
CA ARG A 303 -16.62 6.41 -9.47
C ARG A 303 -17.93 6.52 -8.72
#